data_e7c8119c2a8f4fbe36ee51cc1e8422ac
#
_entry.id   e7c8119c2a8f4fbe36ee51cc1e8422ac
#
_cell.length_a   1.000
_cell.length_b   1.000
_cell.length_c   1.000
_cell.angle_alpha   90.00
_cell.angle_beta   90.00
_cell.angle_gamma   90.00
#
_symmetry.space_group_name_H-M   'P 1'
#
loop_
_entity.id
_entity.type
_entity.pdbx_description
1 polymer ?
#
loop_
_entity_poly.entity_id
_entity_poly.type
_entity_poly.pdbx_seq_one_letter_code
_entity_poly.pdbx_strand_id
1 'polypeptide(L)'
;MKKNNYSSIETIINVAKKGGMYILVDDEKRENEGDLVMSTSDTNAKNINFMAKYGRGLICLALDSLQAKRLNLSLMSPVNQSRNQTAFTISIEAKKGITTGISAKDRARTIKIASKKNVSKKDIVSPGHVFPIIAKDGGVLVRAGHTEASVDISKLAKKNNSAVICEIMNEDGTMAKGQALLNFAQKHKLKIGKIEDLISYRLKKEKLVKLKKSSDIKVKNQKYKIKIYENLLDGSEHFALIKGSLKRSIVPRVRVISSNVVYNCLLYTSDAADE
;
A
#
# COMPACT_ATOMS: atom_id res chain seq x y z
N MET A 1 -25.31 -4.53 19.28
CA MET A 1 -24.01 -4.63 18.59
C MET A 1 -24.24 -4.42 17.09
N LYS A 2 -23.72 -3.34 16.49
CA LYS A 2 -23.77 -3.16 15.02
C LYS A 2 -22.98 -4.31 14.38
N LYS A 3 -23.65 -5.15 13.60
CA LYS A 3 -22.99 -6.20 12.82
C LYS A 3 -21.88 -5.54 11.99
N ASN A 4 -20.62 -5.88 12.25
CA ASN A 4 -19.51 -5.38 11.45
C ASN A 4 -19.63 -6.03 10.07
N ASN A 5 -20.11 -5.29 9.09
CA ASN A 5 -20.37 -5.78 7.73
C ASN A 5 -19.07 -5.97 6.92
N TYR A 6 -17.91 -5.56 7.49
CA TYR A 6 -16.59 -5.70 6.87
C TYR A 6 -15.90 -6.96 7.35
N SER A 7 -15.17 -7.59 6.46
CA SER A 7 -14.36 -8.77 6.72
C SER A 7 -13.01 -8.39 7.36
N SER A 8 -12.47 -9.24 8.24
CA SER A 8 -11.12 -9.03 8.76
C SER A 8 -10.07 -9.10 7.65
N ILE A 9 -8.91 -8.50 7.88
CA ILE A 9 -7.80 -8.50 6.91
C ILE A 9 -7.26 -9.91 6.67
N GLU A 10 -7.26 -10.77 7.70
CA GLU A 10 -6.91 -12.18 7.53
C GLU A 10 -7.86 -12.89 6.56
N THR A 11 -9.15 -12.57 6.61
CA THR A 11 -10.14 -13.11 5.65
C THR A 11 -9.83 -12.62 4.24
N ILE A 12 -9.53 -11.33 4.04
CA ILE A 12 -9.16 -10.76 2.74
C ILE A 12 -7.88 -11.41 2.21
N ILE A 13 -6.83 -11.55 3.04
CA ILE A 13 -5.59 -12.24 2.68
C ILE A 13 -5.87 -13.69 2.26
N ASN A 14 -6.75 -14.39 2.96
CA ASN A 14 -7.11 -15.76 2.62
C ASN A 14 -7.88 -15.87 1.30
N VAL A 15 -8.75 -14.91 0.98
CA VAL A 15 -9.40 -14.80 -0.34
C VAL A 15 -8.35 -14.60 -1.42
N ALA A 16 -7.42 -13.66 -1.24
CA ALA A 16 -6.33 -13.40 -2.17
C ALA A 16 -5.42 -14.63 -2.37
N LYS A 17 -5.09 -15.37 -1.30
CA LYS A 17 -4.31 -16.63 -1.37
C LYS A 17 -4.97 -17.67 -2.28
N LYS A 18 -6.29 -17.77 -2.22
CA LYS A 18 -7.11 -18.68 -3.05
C LYS A 18 -7.34 -18.16 -4.48
N GLY A 19 -6.78 -17.01 -4.84
CA GLY A 19 -6.96 -16.38 -6.16
C GLY A 19 -8.33 -15.72 -6.34
N GLY A 20 -9.03 -15.43 -5.25
CA GLY A 20 -10.34 -14.76 -5.28
C GLY A 20 -10.23 -13.24 -5.41
N MET A 21 -11.30 -12.65 -5.97
CA MET A 21 -11.51 -11.19 -6.01
C MET A 21 -12.12 -10.74 -4.68
N TYR A 22 -11.78 -9.54 -4.24
CA TYR A 22 -12.29 -8.90 -3.02
C TYR A 22 -12.44 -7.40 -3.23
N ILE A 23 -13.04 -6.71 -2.27
CA ILE A 23 -13.21 -5.26 -2.28
C ILE A 23 -12.37 -4.66 -1.16
N LEU A 24 -11.66 -3.58 -1.44
CA LEU A 24 -11.02 -2.71 -0.45
C LEU A 24 -11.73 -1.36 -0.46
N VAL A 25 -11.94 -0.81 0.73
CA VAL A 25 -12.55 0.52 0.93
C VAL A 25 -11.56 1.39 1.69
N ASP A 26 -11.37 2.61 1.24
CA ASP A 26 -10.55 3.59 1.93
C ASP A 26 -11.35 4.42 2.96
N ASP A 27 -10.67 5.34 3.64
CA ASP A 27 -11.25 6.17 4.70
C ASP A 27 -12.26 7.16 4.13
N GLU A 28 -13.33 7.42 4.91
CA GLU A 28 -14.38 8.39 4.55
C GLU A 28 -13.85 9.81 4.31
N LYS A 29 -12.75 10.17 4.98
CA LYS A 29 -12.10 11.48 4.83
C LYS A 29 -11.20 11.57 3.61
N ARG A 30 -10.88 10.41 2.95
CA ARG A 30 -10.05 10.37 1.75
C ARG A 30 -10.92 10.42 0.48
N GLU A 31 -11.38 9.29 -0.02
CA GLU A 31 -12.24 9.16 -1.21
C GLU A 31 -13.59 8.55 -0.84
N ASN A 32 -13.61 7.73 0.22
CA ASN A 32 -14.76 6.93 0.64
C ASN A 32 -15.27 6.05 -0.51
N GLU A 33 -14.35 5.42 -1.23
CA GLU A 33 -14.64 4.63 -2.42
C GLU A 33 -14.21 3.17 -2.21
N GLY A 34 -14.66 2.29 -3.08
CA GLY A 34 -14.32 0.87 -3.03
C GLY A 34 -13.83 0.38 -4.38
N ASP A 35 -12.72 -0.35 -4.37
CA ASP A 35 -12.16 -1.01 -5.55
C ASP A 35 -12.36 -2.51 -5.50
N LEU A 36 -12.71 -3.09 -6.63
CA LEU A 36 -12.51 -4.50 -6.91
C LEU A 36 -11.00 -4.77 -7.04
N VAL A 37 -10.51 -5.75 -6.30
CA VAL A 37 -9.07 -6.06 -6.23
C VAL A 37 -8.83 -7.54 -6.48
N MET A 38 -7.76 -7.85 -7.21
CA MET A 38 -7.30 -9.21 -7.45
C MET A 38 -5.79 -9.23 -7.71
N SER A 39 -5.08 -10.25 -7.21
CA SER A 39 -3.67 -10.46 -7.57
C SER A 39 -3.52 -10.75 -9.07
N THR A 40 -2.49 -10.17 -9.69
CA THR A 40 -2.26 -10.35 -11.15
C THR A 40 -1.95 -11.81 -11.53
N SER A 41 -1.38 -12.61 -10.63
CA SER A 41 -1.11 -14.04 -10.87
C SER A 41 -2.38 -14.85 -11.16
N ASP A 42 -3.51 -14.42 -10.63
CA ASP A 42 -4.79 -15.12 -10.73
C ASP A 42 -5.75 -14.48 -11.75
N THR A 43 -5.33 -13.35 -12.33
CA THR A 43 -6.14 -12.58 -13.28
C THR A 43 -6.33 -13.33 -14.60
N ASN A 44 -7.54 -13.32 -15.12
CA ASN A 44 -7.91 -13.90 -16.41
C ASN A 44 -9.01 -13.06 -17.10
N ALA A 45 -9.38 -13.42 -18.33
CA ALA A 45 -10.37 -12.68 -19.09
C ALA A 45 -11.74 -12.56 -18.40
N LYS A 46 -12.18 -13.61 -17.66
CA LYS A 46 -13.45 -13.59 -16.93
C LYS A 46 -13.43 -12.55 -15.81
N ASN A 47 -12.33 -12.43 -15.08
CA ASN A 47 -12.18 -11.45 -14.00
C ASN A 47 -12.12 -10.02 -14.53
N ILE A 48 -11.39 -9.78 -15.62
CA ILE A 48 -11.32 -8.47 -16.27
C ILE A 48 -12.69 -8.08 -16.82
N ASN A 49 -13.41 -9.01 -17.43
CA ASN A 49 -14.78 -8.77 -17.89
C ASN A 49 -15.74 -8.46 -16.73
N PHE A 50 -15.56 -9.13 -15.58
CA PHE A 50 -16.33 -8.85 -14.37
C PHE A 50 -16.08 -7.40 -13.90
N MET A 51 -14.82 -6.98 -13.80
CA MET A 51 -14.43 -5.62 -13.41
C MET A 51 -15.02 -4.59 -14.36
N ALA A 52 -14.88 -4.80 -15.68
CA ALA A 52 -15.43 -3.89 -16.70
C ALA A 52 -16.96 -3.78 -16.65
N LYS A 53 -17.64 -4.91 -16.47
CA LYS A 53 -19.12 -4.97 -16.50
C LYS A 53 -19.77 -4.45 -15.22
N TYR A 54 -19.22 -4.82 -14.08
CA TYR A 54 -19.85 -4.57 -12.79
C TYR A 54 -19.14 -3.50 -11.96
N GLY A 55 -17.80 -3.40 -12.03
CA GLY A 55 -17.05 -2.30 -11.44
C GLY A 55 -17.29 -1.01 -12.18
N ARG A 56 -17.18 -1.02 -13.51
CA ARG A 56 -17.36 0.13 -14.42
C ARG A 56 -16.27 1.20 -14.34
N GLY A 57 -15.35 1.09 -13.37
CA GLY A 57 -14.21 1.97 -13.19
C GLY A 57 -13.07 1.72 -14.18
N LEU A 58 -11.97 2.43 -14.02
CA LEU A 58 -10.76 2.26 -14.80
C LEU A 58 -9.99 1.01 -14.31
N ILE A 59 -9.79 0.04 -15.20
CA ILE A 59 -9.00 -1.15 -14.85
C ILE A 59 -7.52 -0.78 -14.86
N CYS A 60 -6.92 -0.74 -13.67
CA CYS A 60 -5.54 -0.35 -13.43
C CYS A 60 -4.69 -1.52 -12.97
N LEU A 61 -3.40 -1.47 -13.32
CA LEU A 61 -2.39 -2.43 -12.91
C LEU A 61 -1.50 -1.81 -11.82
N ALA A 62 -1.77 -2.12 -10.55
CA ALA A 62 -0.92 -1.71 -9.44
C ALA A 62 0.37 -2.54 -9.41
N LEU A 63 1.52 -1.86 -9.43
CA LEU A 63 2.86 -2.45 -9.45
C LEU A 63 3.71 -1.89 -8.33
N ASP A 64 4.68 -2.68 -7.81
CA ASP A 64 5.74 -2.11 -6.99
C ASP A 64 6.76 -1.35 -7.85
N SER A 65 7.59 -0.53 -7.22
CA SER A 65 8.61 0.31 -7.87
C SER A 65 9.62 -0.53 -8.66
N LEU A 66 9.96 -1.73 -8.19
CA LEU A 66 10.91 -2.62 -8.85
C LEU A 66 10.35 -3.15 -10.17
N GLN A 67 9.07 -3.54 -10.21
CA GLN A 67 8.43 -4.03 -11.43
C GLN A 67 8.24 -2.91 -12.45
N ALA A 68 7.89 -1.71 -12.00
CA ALA A 68 7.81 -0.53 -12.86
C ALA A 68 9.17 -0.19 -13.50
N LYS A 69 10.26 -0.30 -12.74
CA LYS A 69 11.64 -0.13 -13.26
C LYS A 69 12.00 -1.19 -14.30
N ARG A 70 11.69 -2.46 -14.09
CA ARG A 70 11.93 -3.55 -15.08
C ARG A 70 11.23 -3.29 -16.40
N LEU A 71 10.01 -2.77 -16.35
CA LEU A 71 9.24 -2.39 -17.53
C LEU A 71 9.67 -1.05 -18.13
N ASN A 72 10.57 -0.32 -17.44
CA ASN A 72 11.00 1.03 -17.81
C ASN A 72 9.81 1.97 -18.03
N LEU A 73 8.85 1.95 -17.09
CA LEU A 73 7.65 2.79 -17.16
C LEU A 73 8.00 4.21 -16.69
N SER A 74 7.69 5.19 -17.52
CA SER A 74 7.71 6.60 -17.14
C SER A 74 6.34 7.03 -16.59
N LEU A 75 6.35 8.02 -15.69
CA LEU A 75 5.10 8.64 -15.26
C LEU A 75 4.39 9.27 -16.45
N MET A 76 3.04 9.25 -16.42
CA MET A 76 2.19 9.83 -17.45
C MET A 76 2.39 11.35 -17.56
N SER A 77 2.70 12.00 -16.44
CA SER A 77 3.03 13.42 -16.39
C SER A 77 4.30 13.63 -15.57
N PRO A 78 5.25 14.48 -16.03
CA PRO A 78 6.42 14.86 -15.25
C PRO A 78 6.07 15.60 -13.95
N VAL A 79 4.96 16.35 -13.96
CA VAL A 79 4.42 17.04 -12.78
C VAL A 79 3.04 16.48 -12.48
N ASN A 80 2.95 15.74 -11.35
CA ASN A 80 1.68 15.14 -10.93
C ASN A 80 0.85 16.16 -10.15
N GLN A 81 -0.18 16.71 -10.79
CA GLN A 81 -1.12 17.68 -10.22
C GLN A 81 -2.43 17.02 -9.74
N SER A 82 -2.54 15.69 -9.80
CA SER A 82 -3.76 15.00 -9.34
C SER A 82 -3.93 15.15 -7.82
N ARG A 83 -5.19 15.31 -7.38
CA ARG A 83 -5.56 15.51 -5.97
C ARG A 83 -4.89 14.51 -5.03
N ASN A 84 -4.84 13.25 -5.42
CA ASN A 84 -4.31 12.16 -4.61
C ASN A 84 -2.89 11.75 -5.01
N GLN A 85 -2.26 12.48 -5.91
CA GLN A 85 -0.90 12.23 -6.42
C GLN A 85 -0.69 10.77 -6.86
N THR A 86 -1.72 10.13 -7.42
CA THR A 86 -1.66 8.75 -7.91
C THR A 86 -0.63 8.65 -9.03
N ALA A 87 0.35 7.77 -8.87
CA ALA A 87 1.49 7.66 -9.77
C ALA A 87 1.15 6.84 -11.02
N PHE A 88 0.25 7.38 -11.86
CA PHE A 88 -0.03 6.81 -13.17
C PHE A 88 1.21 6.84 -14.06
N THR A 89 1.42 5.74 -14.76
CA THR A 89 2.42 5.67 -15.84
C THR A 89 1.76 5.74 -17.20
N ILE A 90 2.57 5.84 -18.25
CA ILE A 90 2.08 5.64 -19.62
C ILE A 90 1.33 4.31 -19.71
N SER A 91 0.23 4.29 -20.46
CA SER A 91 -0.55 3.06 -20.69
C SER A 91 0.23 2.06 -21.53
N ILE A 92 -0.06 0.78 -21.35
CA ILE A 92 0.70 -0.32 -21.98
C ILE A 92 -0.19 -1.35 -22.64
N GLU A 93 0.42 -2.11 -23.55
CA GLU A 93 -0.09 -3.36 -24.10
C GLU A 93 0.99 -4.42 -24.19
N ALA A 94 0.56 -5.69 -24.19
CA ALA A 94 1.45 -6.79 -24.54
C ALA A 94 1.90 -6.69 -25.99
N LYS A 95 3.19 -6.80 -26.25
CA LYS A 95 3.73 -6.71 -27.62
C LYS A 95 3.24 -7.80 -28.56
N LYS A 96 2.85 -8.98 -28.02
CA LYS A 96 2.43 -10.15 -28.82
C LYS A 96 1.21 -10.86 -28.23
N GLY A 97 0.37 -11.40 -29.13
CA GLY A 97 -0.75 -12.27 -28.77
C GLY A 97 -1.96 -11.51 -28.26
N ILE A 98 -2.13 -10.30 -28.66
CA ILE A 98 -3.33 -9.46 -28.54
C ILE A 98 -3.92 -9.18 -29.92
N THR A 99 -5.17 -8.72 -29.94
CA THR A 99 -5.83 -8.19 -31.14
C THR A 99 -5.78 -6.65 -31.12
N THR A 100 -6.86 -5.99 -30.72
CA THR A 100 -6.94 -4.52 -30.60
C THR A 100 -6.54 -3.99 -29.23
N GLY A 101 -6.29 -4.87 -28.24
CA GLY A 101 -5.83 -4.53 -26.90
C GLY A 101 -6.94 -4.30 -25.87
N ILE A 102 -8.11 -3.79 -26.28
CA ILE A 102 -9.20 -3.40 -25.36
C ILE A 102 -10.02 -4.58 -24.82
N SER A 103 -10.06 -5.72 -25.51
CA SER A 103 -10.85 -6.86 -25.05
C SER A 103 -10.43 -7.34 -23.66
N ALA A 104 -11.36 -7.93 -22.90
CA ALA A 104 -11.04 -8.51 -21.60
C ALA A 104 -9.92 -9.55 -21.68
N LYS A 105 -9.83 -10.29 -22.79
CA LYS A 105 -8.79 -11.26 -23.08
C LYS A 105 -7.43 -10.58 -23.28
N ASP A 106 -7.40 -9.50 -24.08
CA ASP A 106 -6.17 -8.78 -24.39
C ASP A 106 -5.62 -8.05 -23.16
N ARG A 107 -6.50 -7.36 -22.40
CA ARG A 107 -6.11 -6.71 -21.14
C ARG A 107 -5.59 -7.72 -20.11
N ALA A 108 -6.27 -8.85 -19.94
CA ALA A 108 -5.79 -9.92 -19.05
C ALA A 108 -4.42 -10.47 -19.49
N ARG A 109 -4.18 -10.59 -20.79
CA ARG A 109 -2.87 -10.99 -21.33
C ARG A 109 -1.80 -9.95 -21.04
N THR A 110 -2.09 -8.69 -21.29
CA THR A 110 -1.17 -7.57 -21.00
C THR A 110 -0.78 -7.53 -19.53
N ILE A 111 -1.75 -7.61 -18.62
CA ILE A 111 -1.54 -7.66 -17.18
C ILE A 111 -0.66 -8.85 -16.81
N LYS A 112 -0.96 -10.04 -17.35
CA LYS A 112 -0.22 -11.26 -17.06
C LYS A 112 1.24 -11.19 -17.53
N ILE A 113 1.50 -10.58 -18.67
CA ILE A 113 2.85 -10.37 -19.19
C ILE A 113 3.58 -9.33 -18.33
N ALA A 114 2.99 -8.16 -18.10
CA ALA A 114 3.59 -7.08 -17.34
C ALA A 114 3.90 -7.44 -15.87
N SER A 115 3.22 -8.44 -15.30
CA SER A 115 3.45 -8.90 -13.92
C SER A 115 4.42 -10.07 -13.76
N LYS A 116 5.04 -10.57 -14.84
CA LYS A 116 6.05 -11.65 -14.76
C LYS A 116 7.34 -11.15 -14.07
N LYS A 117 7.99 -12.02 -13.29
CA LYS A 117 9.28 -11.72 -12.66
C LYS A 117 10.39 -11.36 -13.64
N ASN A 118 10.41 -12.01 -14.80
CA ASN A 118 11.45 -11.85 -15.83
C ASN A 118 10.97 -11.01 -17.01
N VAL A 119 10.03 -10.08 -16.78
CA VAL A 119 9.55 -9.16 -17.81
C VAL A 119 10.55 -8.03 -18.05
N SER A 120 10.58 -7.55 -19.27
CA SER A 120 11.35 -6.38 -19.68
C SER A 120 10.51 -5.44 -20.55
N LYS A 121 11.05 -4.23 -20.81
CA LYS A 121 10.45 -3.27 -21.76
C LYS A 121 10.14 -3.89 -23.14
N LYS A 122 10.89 -4.91 -23.55
CA LYS A 122 10.73 -5.55 -24.88
C LYS A 122 9.44 -6.36 -25.00
N ASP A 123 8.78 -6.70 -23.88
CA ASP A 123 7.57 -7.53 -23.82
C ASP A 123 6.28 -6.73 -23.92
N ILE A 124 6.38 -5.40 -23.80
CA ILE A 124 5.25 -4.47 -23.84
C ILE A 124 5.47 -3.38 -24.89
N VAL A 125 4.39 -2.69 -25.25
CA VAL A 125 4.37 -1.48 -26.07
C VAL A 125 3.52 -0.41 -25.38
N SER A 126 3.71 0.84 -25.76
CA SER A 126 2.95 2.00 -25.34
C SER A 126 2.63 2.86 -26.57
N PRO A 127 1.46 3.55 -26.60
CA PRO A 127 0.36 3.46 -25.62
C PRO A 127 -0.42 2.14 -25.70
N GLY A 128 -1.36 1.91 -24.76
CA GLY A 128 -2.21 0.72 -24.74
C GLY A 128 -3.46 0.91 -23.86
N HIS A 129 -4.14 -0.20 -23.55
CA HIS A 129 -5.43 -0.20 -22.85
C HIS A 129 -5.35 -0.71 -21.39
N VAL A 130 -4.14 -0.88 -20.84
CA VAL A 130 -3.90 -1.15 -19.42
C VAL A 130 -3.12 0.00 -18.84
N PHE A 131 -3.55 0.51 -17.68
CA PHE A 131 -3.01 1.69 -17.01
C PHE A 131 -2.23 1.26 -15.76
N PRO A 132 -0.88 1.20 -15.83
CA PRO A 132 -0.10 0.88 -14.64
C PRO A 132 -0.05 2.07 -13.68
N ILE A 133 -0.07 1.74 -12.37
CA ILE A 133 0.07 2.69 -11.27
C ILE A 133 1.18 2.17 -10.35
N ILE A 134 2.11 3.03 -9.97
CA ILE A 134 3.23 2.66 -9.10
C ILE A 134 2.83 2.87 -7.64
N ALA A 135 2.83 1.79 -6.86
CA ALA A 135 2.65 1.86 -5.41
C ALA A 135 3.87 2.50 -4.75
N LYS A 136 3.66 3.33 -3.74
CA LYS A 136 4.73 3.89 -2.91
C LYS A 136 5.44 2.76 -2.15
N ASP A 137 6.78 2.83 -2.10
CA ASP A 137 7.57 1.93 -1.25
C ASP A 137 7.17 2.15 0.21
N GLY A 138 7.05 1.05 0.98
CA GLY A 138 6.43 1.06 2.31
C GLY A 138 4.92 0.77 2.30
N GLY A 139 4.25 0.81 1.14
CA GLY A 139 2.85 0.43 0.97
C GLY A 139 1.88 1.32 1.74
N VAL A 140 0.82 0.73 2.31
CA VAL A 140 -0.23 1.48 3.04
C VAL A 140 0.28 2.23 4.26
N LEU A 141 1.46 1.91 4.78
CA LEU A 141 2.08 2.62 5.90
C LEU A 141 2.67 3.98 5.48
N VAL A 142 2.88 4.19 4.18
CA VAL A 142 3.36 5.46 3.60
C VAL A 142 2.23 6.20 2.88
N ARG A 143 1.37 5.48 2.16
CA ARG A 143 0.21 6.05 1.48
C ARG A 143 -1.00 5.12 1.59
N ALA A 144 -2.03 5.56 2.29
CA ALA A 144 -3.25 4.78 2.58
C ALA A 144 -4.21 4.72 1.37
N GLY A 145 -3.71 4.28 0.20
CA GLY A 145 -4.47 4.20 -1.05
C GLY A 145 -4.72 2.77 -1.52
N HIS A 146 -5.70 2.60 -2.42
CA HIS A 146 -6.05 1.31 -3.02
C HIS A 146 -4.88 0.66 -3.75
N THR A 147 -4.04 1.45 -4.41
CA THR A 147 -2.83 0.98 -5.11
C THR A 147 -1.89 0.27 -4.16
N GLU A 148 -1.53 0.93 -3.06
CA GLU A 148 -0.63 0.39 -2.03
C GLU A 148 -1.26 -0.83 -1.35
N ALA A 149 -2.54 -0.71 -0.97
CA ALA A 149 -3.27 -1.76 -0.27
C ALA A 149 -3.37 -3.05 -1.10
N SER A 150 -3.62 -2.93 -2.40
CA SER A 150 -3.74 -4.07 -3.31
C SER A 150 -2.40 -4.82 -3.48
N VAL A 151 -1.29 -4.08 -3.60
CA VAL A 151 0.07 -4.65 -3.67
C VAL A 151 0.44 -5.30 -2.34
N ASP A 152 0.14 -4.67 -1.20
CA ASP A 152 0.41 -5.22 0.13
C ASP A 152 -0.35 -6.51 0.40
N ILE A 153 -1.65 -6.56 0.09
CA ILE A 153 -2.43 -7.79 0.22
C ILE A 153 -1.86 -8.90 -0.68
N SER A 154 -1.44 -8.57 -1.91
CA SER A 154 -0.81 -9.57 -2.80
C SER A 154 0.48 -10.12 -2.20
N LYS A 155 1.34 -9.27 -1.62
CA LYS A 155 2.56 -9.69 -0.90
C LYS A 155 2.23 -10.56 0.33
N LEU A 156 1.26 -10.14 1.16
CA LEU A 156 0.83 -10.88 2.35
C LEU A 156 0.19 -12.23 1.98
N ALA A 157 -0.47 -12.30 0.83
CA ALA A 157 -1.00 -13.54 0.25
C ALA A 157 0.08 -14.43 -0.38
N LYS A 158 1.36 -14.04 -0.36
CA LYS A 158 2.49 -14.73 -1.01
C LYS A 158 2.29 -14.91 -2.52
N LYS A 159 1.63 -13.96 -3.16
CA LYS A 159 1.49 -13.84 -4.60
C LYS A 159 2.61 -12.93 -5.15
N ASN A 160 2.53 -12.53 -6.41
CA ASN A 160 3.43 -11.51 -6.96
C ASN A 160 3.12 -10.11 -6.38
N ASN A 161 4.08 -9.18 -6.50
CA ASN A 161 3.96 -7.83 -5.94
C ASN A 161 3.16 -6.90 -6.85
N SER A 162 2.00 -7.36 -7.31
CA SER A 162 1.15 -6.61 -8.22
C SER A 162 -0.30 -7.08 -8.13
N ALA A 163 -1.22 -6.16 -8.41
CA ALA A 163 -2.65 -6.41 -8.39
C ALA A 163 -3.35 -5.69 -9.53
N VAL A 164 -4.54 -6.15 -9.86
CA VAL A 164 -5.50 -5.40 -10.69
C VAL A 164 -6.50 -4.76 -9.77
N ILE A 165 -6.77 -3.49 -9.98
CA ILE A 165 -7.77 -2.71 -9.26
C ILE A 165 -8.75 -2.08 -10.25
N CYS A 166 -9.99 -1.88 -9.80
CA CYS A 166 -11.02 -1.21 -10.58
C CYS A 166 -12.06 -0.62 -9.64
N GLU A 167 -12.31 0.65 -9.73
CA GLU A 167 -13.29 1.36 -8.91
C GLU A 167 -14.70 0.80 -9.13
N ILE A 168 -15.55 0.88 -8.10
CA ILE A 168 -16.95 0.45 -8.17
C ILE A 168 -17.83 1.68 -8.32
N MET A 169 -18.57 1.73 -9.43
CA MET A 169 -19.53 2.77 -9.74
C MET A 169 -20.96 2.23 -9.70
N ASN A 170 -21.90 3.10 -9.35
CA ASN A 170 -23.32 2.85 -9.44
C ASN A 170 -23.78 2.80 -10.92
N GLU A 171 -25.02 2.39 -11.16
CA GLU A 171 -25.57 2.28 -12.52
C GLU A 171 -25.74 3.64 -13.20
N ASP A 172 -25.91 4.69 -12.42
CA ASP A 172 -26.02 6.08 -12.89
C ASP A 172 -24.65 6.75 -13.16
N GLY A 173 -23.54 6.02 -12.97
CA GLY A 173 -22.19 6.52 -13.17
C GLY A 173 -21.58 7.24 -11.95
N THR A 174 -22.29 7.39 -10.84
CA THR A 174 -21.73 7.93 -9.60
C THR A 174 -20.89 6.88 -8.89
N MET A 175 -19.98 7.31 -8.00
CA MET A 175 -19.16 6.39 -7.22
C MET A 175 -20.01 5.65 -6.15
N ALA A 176 -19.87 4.33 -6.08
CA ALA A 176 -20.51 3.55 -5.03
C ALA A 176 -19.82 3.81 -3.69
N LYS A 177 -20.60 4.17 -2.65
CA LYS A 177 -20.11 4.50 -1.30
C LYS A 177 -20.96 3.84 -0.23
N GLY A 178 -20.39 3.61 0.95
CA GLY A 178 -21.11 3.15 2.14
C GLY A 178 -22.00 1.93 1.89
N GLN A 179 -23.32 2.08 2.06
CA GLN A 179 -24.27 0.97 1.91
C GLN A 179 -24.32 0.40 0.48
N ALA A 180 -24.08 1.23 -0.56
CA ALA A 180 -24.05 0.76 -1.95
C ALA A 180 -22.92 -0.27 -2.16
N LEU A 181 -21.74 -0.05 -1.56
CA LEU A 181 -20.61 -1.01 -1.60
C LEU A 181 -20.95 -2.31 -0.87
N LEU A 182 -21.63 -2.23 0.28
CA LEU A 182 -22.05 -3.43 1.03
C LEU A 182 -23.07 -4.25 0.23
N ASN A 183 -24.03 -3.57 -0.41
CA ASN A 183 -25.03 -4.22 -1.27
C ASN A 183 -24.35 -4.87 -2.49
N PHE A 184 -23.38 -4.19 -3.12
CA PHE A 184 -22.58 -4.74 -4.21
C PHE A 184 -21.80 -5.98 -3.77
N ALA A 185 -21.12 -5.91 -2.63
CA ALA A 185 -20.38 -7.03 -2.06
C ALA A 185 -21.31 -8.25 -1.80
N GLN A 186 -22.49 -8.02 -1.23
CA GLN A 186 -23.48 -9.06 -0.97
C GLN A 186 -24.01 -9.67 -2.28
N LYS A 187 -24.42 -8.83 -3.25
CA LYS A 187 -24.94 -9.26 -4.56
C LYS A 187 -23.96 -10.15 -5.30
N HIS A 188 -22.68 -9.82 -5.25
CA HIS A 188 -21.64 -10.56 -5.96
C HIS A 188 -20.87 -11.57 -5.09
N LYS A 189 -21.29 -11.77 -3.83
CA LYS A 189 -20.68 -12.70 -2.85
C LYS A 189 -19.18 -12.42 -2.65
N LEU A 190 -18.78 -11.15 -2.68
CA LEU A 190 -17.41 -10.71 -2.46
C LEU A 190 -17.19 -10.35 -0.99
N LYS A 191 -15.96 -10.57 -0.50
CA LYS A 191 -15.53 -10.05 0.80
C LYS A 191 -15.09 -8.60 0.64
N ILE A 192 -15.42 -7.78 1.64
CA ILE A 192 -15.08 -6.36 1.66
C ILE A 192 -14.29 -6.06 2.93
N GLY A 193 -13.14 -5.41 2.81
CA GLY A 193 -12.25 -5.02 3.89
C GLY A 193 -11.88 -3.55 3.83
N LYS A 194 -11.39 -3.01 4.95
CA LYS A 194 -10.96 -1.62 5.06
C LYS A 194 -9.44 -1.48 4.98
N ILE A 195 -8.95 -0.42 4.33
CA ILE A 195 -7.52 -0.11 4.27
C ILE A 195 -6.99 0.25 5.66
N GLU A 196 -7.77 0.92 6.51
CA GLU A 196 -7.38 1.23 7.90
C GLU A 196 -7.08 -0.02 8.74
N ASP A 197 -7.85 -1.10 8.51
CA ASP A 197 -7.62 -2.39 9.17
C ASP A 197 -6.33 -3.05 8.68
N LEU A 198 -5.99 -2.89 7.39
CA LEU A 198 -4.72 -3.35 6.83
C LEU A 198 -3.53 -2.58 7.42
N ILE A 199 -3.63 -1.28 7.58
CA ILE A 199 -2.62 -0.46 8.27
C ILE A 199 -2.42 -0.99 9.69
N SER A 200 -3.50 -1.15 10.45
CA SER A 200 -3.48 -1.68 11.81
C SER A 200 -2.87 -3.09 11.89
N TYR A 201 -3.20 -3.94 10.92
CA TYR A 201 -2.65 -5.30 10.80
C TYR A 201 -1.13 -5.27 10.59
N ARG A 202 -0.64 -4.47 9.62
CA ARG A 202 0.79 -4.36 9.31
C ARG A 202 1.58 -3.78 10.49
N LEU A 203 1.08 -2.71 11.14
CA LEU A 203 1.69 -2.12 12.33
C LEU A 203 1.85 -3.13 13.48
N LYS A 204 0.90 -4.05 13.65
CA LYS A 204 0.95 -5.09 14.70
C LYS A 204 1.86 -6.27 14.35
N LYS A 205 2.00 -6.61 13.07
CA LYS A 205 2.67 -7.85 12.62
C LYS A 205 4.09 -7.62 12.12
N GLU A 206 4.40 -6.45 11.60
CA GLU A 206 5.70 -6.14 11.01
C GLU A 206 6.64 -5.47 12.01
N LYS A 207 7.92 -5.82 11.96
CA LYS A 207 8.97 -5.09 12.67
C LYS A 207 9.43 -3.94 11.80
N LEU A 208 8.92 -2.74 12.07
CA LEU A 208 9.19 -1.54 11.28
C LEU A 208 10.48 -0.82 11.71
N VAL A 209 11.10 -1.25 12.79
CA VAL A 209 12.33 -0.65 13.31
C VAL A 209 13.40 -1.72 13.52
N LYS A 210 14.64 -1.38 13.18
CA LYS A 210 15.83 -2.22 13.36
C LYS A 210 16.79 -1.54 14.33
N LEU A 211 17.27 -2.27 15.35
CA LEU A 211 18.32 -1.78 16.22
C LEU A 211 19.62 -1.68 15.40
N LYS A 212 20.17 -0.47 15.30
CA LYS A 212 21.40 -0.15 14.56
C LYS A 212 22.61 -0.13 15.48
N LYS A 213 22.48 0.48 16.66
CA LYS A 213 23.57 0.61 17.63
C LYS A 213 23.02 0.64 19.06
N SER A 214 23.81 0.08 19.99
CA SER A 214 23.55 0.19 21.43
C SER A 214 24.87 0.52 22.12
N SER A 215 24.89 1.52 23.00
CA SER A 215 26.07 1.94 23.75
C SER A 215 25.67 2.40 25.15
N ASP A 216 26.59 2.26 26.12
CA ASP A 216 26.43 2.87 27.42
C ASP A 216 27.05 4.27 27.38
N ILE A 217 26.34 5.26 27.94
CA ILE A 217 26.78 6.66 28.02
C ILE A 217 26.61 7.17 29.44
N LYS A 218 27.40 8.17 29.81
CA LYS A 218 27.28 8.91 31.07
C LYS A 218 26.80 10.32 30.76
N VAL A 219 25.74 10.79 31.43
CA VAL A 219 25.24 12.15 31.36
C VAL A 219 25.10 12.68 32.77
N LYS A 220 25.76 13.79 33.11
CA LYS A 220 25.76 14.37 34.46
C LYS A 220 25.98 13.32 35.55
N ASN A 221 27.05 12.51 35.43
CA ASN A 221 27.43 11.39 36.33
C ASN A 221 26.43 10.21 36.46
N GLN A 222 25.35 10.18 35.67
CA GLN A 222 24.40 9.08 35.63
C GLN A 222 24.64 8.20 34.41
N LYS A 223 24.53 6.86 34.61
CA LYS A 223 24.67 5.88 33.53
C LYS A 223 23.36 5.68 32.79
N TYR A 224 23.42 5.75 31.47
CA TYR A 224 22.32 5.49 30.57
C TYR A 224 22.77 4.51 29.49
N LYS A 225 21.79 3.78 28.91
CA LYS A 225 21.99 3.02 27.70
C LYS A 225 21.26 3.75 26.55
N ILE A 226 22.01 4.14 25.52
CA ILE A 226 21.44 4.68 24.28
C ILE A 226 21.27 3.55 23.27
N LYS A 227 20.09 3.48 22.66
CA LYS A 227 19.81 2.57 21.54
C LYS A 227 19.36 3.38 20.35
N ILE A 228 20.01 3.17 19.20
CA ILE A 228 19.67 3.82 17.93
C ILE A 228 18.94 2.80 17.06
N TYR A 229 17.77 3.20 16.59
CA TYR A 229 16.92 2.40 15.71
C TYR A 229 16.77 3.10 14.36
N GLU A 230 16.81 2.32 13.31
CA GLU A 230 16.48 2.73 11.94
C GLU A 230 15.04 2.36 11.63
N ASN A 231 14.24 3.31 11.16
CA ASN A 231 12.91 3.06 10.61
C ASN A 231 13.08 2.46 9.21
N LEU A 232 12.54 1.26 9.00
CA LEU A 232 12.66 0.52 7.74
C LEU A 232 11.79 1.08 6.60
N LEU A 233 10.90 2.04 6.88
CA LEU A 233 10.02 2.64 5.88
C LEU A 233 10.67 3.83 5.17
N ASP A 234 11.38 4.67 5.92
CA ASP A 234 11.92 5.94 5.43
C ASP A 234 13.42 6.13 5.72
N GLY A 235 14.05 5.16 6.40
CA GLY A 235 15.47 5.23 6.78
C GLY A 235 15.77 6.21 7.91
N SER A 236 14.76 6.84 8.51
CA SER A 236 14.96 7.77 9.62
C SER A 236 15.52 7.07 10.87
N GLU A 237 16.34 7.78 11.63
CA GLU A 237 16.92 7.27 12.87
C GLU A 237 16.16 7.80 14.09
N HIS A 238 15.86 6.89 14.99
CA HIS A 238 15.25 7.18 16.29
C HIS A 238 16.14 6.65 17.39
N PHE A 239 16.21 7.33 18.52
CA PHE A 239 16.97 6.85 19.65
C PHE A 239 16.12 6.72 20.93
N ALA A 240 16.46 5.75 21.75
CA ALA A 240 15.90 5.56 23.07
C ALA A 240 17.01 5.71 24.11
N LEU A 241 16.81 6.60 25.07
CA LEU A 241 17.70 6.78 26.22
C LEU A 241 17.07 6.05 27.40
N ILE A 242 17.76 5.04 27.93
CA ILE A 242 17.24 4.14 28.96
C ILE A 242 18.05 4.31 30.23
N LYS A 243 17.41 4.63 31.37
CA LYS A 243 17.97 4.64 32.69
C LYS A 243 17.49 3.42 33.48
N GLY A 244 18.42 2.66 34.01
CA GLY A 244 18.12 1.44 34.81
C GLY A 244 17.87 0.22 33.92
N SER A 245 17.20 -0.79 34.50
CA SER A 245 16.96 -2.10 33.85
C SER A 245 15.51 -2.27 33.44
N LEU A 246 15.30 -2.67 32.20
CA LEU A 246 13.97 -3.04 31.66
C LEU A 246 13.71 -4.52 31.97
N LYS A 247 13.26 -4.83 33.19
CA LYS A 247 12.78 -6.17 33.54
C LYS A 247 11.31 -6.31 33.11
N ARG A 248 10.90 -7.54 32.69
CA ARG A 248 9.52 -7.83 32.25
C ARG A 248 8.43 -7.51 33.29
N SER A 249 8.78 -7.48 34.57
CA SER A 249 7.88 -7.23 35.70
C SER A 249 7.67 -5.74 36.01
N ILE A 250 8.36 -4.82 35.33
CA ILE A 250 8.30 -3.38 35.62
C ILE A 250 7.75 -2.66 34.41
N VAL A 251 6.64 -1.92 34.60
CA VAL A 251 6.12 -0.99 33.60
C VAL A 251 7.03 0.25 33.57
N PRO A 252 7.79 0.50 32.50
CA PRO A 252 8.68 1.64 32.42
C PRO A 252 7.88 2.92 32.24
N ARG A 253 8.34 4.03 32.85
CA ARG A 253 7.88 5.36 32.47
C ARG A 253 8.54 5.74 31.14
N VAL A 254 7.74 6.17 30.18
CA VAL A 254 8.22 6.56 28.85
C VAL A 254 7.85 8.03 28.60
N ARG A 255 8.84 8.81 28.16
CA ARG A 255 8.62 10.16 27.63
C ARG A 255 9.03 10.18 26.16
N VAL A 256 8.09 10.53 25.28
CA VAL A 256 8.35 10.71 23.86
C VAL A 256 8.65 12.17 23.59
N ILE A 257 9.76 12.44 22.91
CA ILE A 257 10.21 13.81 22.58
C ILE A 257 10.51 13.84 21.09
N SER A 258 9.98 14.83 20.39
CA SER A 258 10.45 15.17 19.05
C SER A 258 11.69 16.05 19.20
N SER A 259 12.86 15.56 18.75
CA SER A 259 14.10 16.32 18.83
C SER A 259 14.48 16.88 17.46
N ASN A 260 14.55 18.18 17.34
CA ASN A 260 15.31 18.83 16.27
C ASN A 260 16.73 19.07 16.79
N VAL A 261 17.68 18.20 16.39
CA VAL A 261 19.07 18.27 16.89
C VAL A 261 19.70 19.64 16.62
N VAL A 262 19.43 20.24 15.47
CA VAL A 262 19.94 21.56 15.12
C VAL A 262 19.35 22.64 16.04
N TYR A 263 18.04 22.62 16.25
CA TYR A 263 17.37 23.58 17.14
C TYR A 263 17.82 23.40 18.59
N ASN A 264 17.91 22.18 19.09
CA ASN A 264 18.30 21.88 20.46
C ASN A 264 19.78 22.15 20.73
N CYS A 265 20.68 21.93 19.75
CA CYS A 265 22.11 22.20 19.92
C CYS A 265 22.49 23.66 19.72
N LEU A 266 21.77 24.42 18.90
CA LEU A 266 22.15 25.78 18.55
C LEU A 266 21.35 26.86 19.31
N LEU A 267 20.15 26.57 19.77
CA LEU A 267 19.26 27.54 20.40
C LEU A 267 19.01 27.28 21.90
N TYR A 268 19.38 26.14 22.45
CA TYR A 268 19.15 25.80 23.86
C TYR A 268 20.38 25.97 24.75
N THR A 269 21.41 26.64 24.29
CA THR A 269 22.65 26.90 25.09
C THR A 269 22.63 28.19 25.87
N SER A 270 21.56 29.01 25.84
CA SER A 270 21.52 30.30 26.51
C SER A 270 20.70 30.35 27.80
N ASP A 271 19.80 29.43 28.10
CA ASP A 271 18.85 29.58 29.21
C ASP A 271 19.00 28.59 30.38
N ALA A 272 20.10 27.84 30.46
CA ALA A 272 20.33 26.89 31.57
C ALA A 272 21.44 27.35 32.54
N ALA A 273 21.82 28.64 32.55
CA ALA A 273 22.88 29.16 33.40
C ALA A 273 22.40 30.08 34.55
N ASP A 274 21.10 30.39 34.61
CA ASP A 274 20.55 31.26 35.68
C ASP A 274 19.28 30.68 36.30
N GLU A 275 19.46 29.60 37.11
CA GLU A 275 18.65 29.28 38.31
C GLU A 275 19.32 28.16 39.11
#